data_6afc5ab83e66fa93f734998a869a49c6
#
_entry.id   6afc5ab83e66fa93f734998a869a49c6
#
_cell.length_a   1.000
_cell.length_b   1.000
_cell.length_c   1.000
_cell.angle_alpha   90.00
_cell.angle_beta   90.00
_cell.angle_gamma   90.00
#
_symmetry.space_group_name_H-M   'P 1'
#
loop_
_entity.id
_entity.type
_entity.pdbx_description
1 polymer ?
#
loop_
_entity_poly.entity_id
_entity_poly.type
_entity_poly.pdbx_seq_one_letter_code
_entity_poly.pdbx_strand_id
1 'polypeptide(L)'
;ASTSLDVTGSTGIILENDETITNSTDTQINMSSTTLVLGNGSNDPTIQSNGNKDLTLQTGATNTGSIIIRDGSNNNIDIAPHGTGKVDMNDSPLTGYGADLQTESGTSKTLAASDNGTIIVCSSNSAVTITVPASLPAGFNCMIIQSGSGQVSLSASSTTLNNRNGTKTAGQHAIMTVVH
;
A
#
# COMPACT_ATOMS: atom_id res chain seq x y z
N ALA A 1 32.73 -17.79 -31.95
CA ALA A 1 31.60 -17.68 -32.86
C ALA A 1 30.33 -17.53 -32.01
N SER A 2 29.60 -16.44 -32.17
CA SER A 2 28.29 -16.27 -31.57
C SER A 2 27.33 -17.18 -32.31
N THR A 3 26.73 -18.14 -31.62
CA THR A 3 25.63 -18.95 -32.21
C THR A 3 24.32 -18.31 -31.81
N SER A 4 23.57 -17.79 -32.79
CA SER A 4 22.22 -17.29 -32.60
C SER A 4 21.25 -18.18 -33.34
N LEU A 5 20.09 -18.44 -32.75
CA LEU A 5 18.94 -18.98 -33.46
C LEU A 5 18.16 -17.78 -34.01
N ASP A 6 18.14 -17.64 -35.36
CA ASP A 6 17.34 -16.63 -36.05
C ASP A 6 16.10 -17.30 -36.64
N VAL A 7 14.92 -16.97 -36.12
CA VAL A 7 13.64 -17.50 -36.62
C VAL A 7 12.92 -16.38 -37.38
N THR A 8 13.01 -16.40 -38.70
CA THR A 8 12.48 -15.36 -39.58
C THR A 8 11.09 -15.67 -40.15
N GLY A 9 10.51 -16.81 -39.85
CA GLY A 9 9.18 -17.21 -40.31
C GLY A 9 8.01 -16.57 -39.57
N SER A 10 6.83 -16.52 -40.14
CA SER A 10 5.60 -16.01 -39.50
C SER A 10 5.07 -16.91 -38.38
N THR A 11 5.57 -18.13 -38.26
CA THR A 11 5.11 -19.12 -37.25
C THR A 11 5.86 -19.03 -35.94
N GLY A 12 7.06 -18.45 -35.89
CA GLY A 12 7.86 -18.33 -34.67
C GLY A 12 8.43 -19.66 -34.14
N ILE A 13 8.66 -19.75 -32.86
CA ILE A 13 9.08 -20.97 -32.15
C ILE A 13 7.84 -21.65 -31.59
N ILE A 14 7.54 -22.87 -32.04
CA ILE A 14 6.48 -23.71 -31.49
C ILE A 14 7.13 -24.74 -30.59
N LEU A 15 6.74 -24.77 -29.33
CA LEU A 15 7.13 -25.77 -28.37
C LEU A 15 5.91 -26.67 -28.13
N GLU A 16 6.08 -27.99 -28.17
CA GLU A 16 5.00 -28.94 -27.95
C GLU A 16 5.34 -29.82 -26.73
N ASN A 17 4.47 -29.86 -25.75
CA ASN A 17 4.58 -30.63 -24.53
C ASN A 17 5.90 -30.38 -23.76
N ASP A 18 5.88 -30.25 -22.47
CA ASP A 18 7.04 -29.97 -21.60
C ASP A 18 7.84 -28.71 -22.03
N GLU A 19 7.15 -27.63 -22.44
CA GLU A 19 7.72 -26.40 -22.96
C GLU A 19 8.68 -25.77 -21.97
N THR A 20 9.89 -25.48 -22.40
CA THR A 20 10.87 -24.74 -21.61
C THR A 20 11.63 -23.70 -22.47
N ILE A 21 11.64 -22.46 -22.01
CA ILE A 21 12.64 -21.48 -22.39
C ILE A 21 13.46 -21.23 -21.14
N THR A 22 14.64 -21.85 -21.05
CA THR A 22 15.51 -21.73 -19.87
C THR A 22 16.73 -20.87 -20.16
N ASN A 23 17.12 -20.11 -19.16
CA ASN A 23 18.42 -19.45 -19.12
C ASN A 23 19.08 -19.79 -17.78
N SER A 24 19.91 -20.85 -17.77
CA SER A 24 20.46 -21.41 -16.54
C SER A 24 21.69 -20.67 -15.99
N THR A 25 22.27 -19.78 -16.77
CA THR A 25 23.54 -19.09 -16.43
C THR A 25 23.45 -17.59 -16.37
N ASP A 26 22.45 -16.99 -17.00
CA ASP A 26 22.23 -15.53 -16.97
C ASP A 26 21.07 -15.16 -16.05
N THR A 27 21.03 -13.89 -15.66
CA THR A 27 20.02 -13.38 -14.74
C THR A 27 18.76 -12.86 -15.45
N GLN A 28 18.74 -12.81 -16.79
CA GLN A 28 17.66 -12.18 -17.55
C GLN A 28 17.30 -12.96 -18.82
N ILE A 29 16.00 -13.02 -19.10
CA ILE A 29 15.47 -13.29 -20.44
C ILE A 29 14.92 -11.96 -20.96
N ASN A 30 15.58 -11.39 -21.99
CA ASN A 30 15.13 -10.13 -22.59
C ASN A 30 14.14 -10.40 -23.71
N MET A 31 12.92 -9.89 -23.54
CA MET A 31 11.88 -9.91 -24.56
C MET A 31 11.72 -8.50 -25.11
N SER A 32 12.36 -8.20 -26.26
CA SER A 32 12.26 -6.89 -26.90
C SER A 32 11.01 -6.85 -27.77
N SER A 33 9.90 -6.46 -27.19
CA SER A 33 8.61 -6.34 -27.86
C SER A 33 7.81 -5.19 -27.27
N THR A 34 6.87 -4.65 -28.02
CA THR A 34 5.94 -3.62 -27.53
C THR A 34 4.84 -4.21 -26.65
N THR A 35 4.57 -5.50 -26.78
CA THR A 35 3.52 -6.19 -26.03
C THR A 35 3.92 -7.63 -25.72
N LEU A 36 3.79 -8.03 -24.46
CA LEU A 36 3.83 -9.42 -24.03
C LEU A 36 2.38 -9.90 -23.84
N VAL A 37 1.93 -10.85 -24.65
CA VAL A 37 0.61 -11.48 -24.53
C VAL A 37 0.79 -12.84 -23.86
N LEU A 38 0.07 -13.07 -22.79
CA LEU A 38 0.04 -14.36 -22.08
C LEU A 38 -1.34 -14.98 -22.21
N GLY A 39 -1.37 -16.31 -22.37
CA GLY A 39 -2.60 -17.08 -22.52
C GLY A 39 -3.11 -17.17 -23.96
N ASN A 40 -4.12 -18.02 -24.16
CA ASN A 40 -4.71 -18.33 -25.47
C ASN A 40 -6.20 -17.95 -25.59
N GLY A 41 -6.70 -17.14 -24.66
CA GLY A 41 -8.10 -16.70 -24.62
C GLY A 41 -9.08 -17.70 -23.97
N SER A 42 -8.62 -18.90 -23.57
CA SER A 42 -9.48 -19.92 -22.93
C SER A 42 -9.14 -20.18 -21.47
N ASN A 43 -7.92 -19.87 -21.03
CA ASN A 43 -7.45 -20.08 -19.67
C ASN A 43 -6.83 -18.81 -19.11
N ASP A 44 -6.96 -18.61 -17.80
CA ASP A 44 -6.33 -17.48 -17.10
C ASP A 44 -4.81 -17.71 -17.03
N PRO A 45 -3.99 -16.79 -17.59
CA PRO A 45 -2.54 -16.91 -17.50
C PRO A 45 -2.08 -16.59 -16.07
N THR A 46 -1.00 -17.23 -15.64
CA THR A 46 -0.37 -16.98 -14.36
C THR A 46 1.06 -16.47 -14.54
N ILE A 47 1.41 -15.40 -13.84
CA ILE A 47 2.79 -14.94 -13.68
C ILE A 47 3.13 -15.15 -12.20
N GLN A 48 4.13 -16.00 -11.94
CA GLN A 48 4.53 -16.28 -10.54
C GLN A 48 6.07 -16.28 -10.41
N SER A 49 6.55 -15.92 -9.24
CA SER A 49 7.95 -16.12 -8.88
C SER A 49 8.22 -17.60 -8.59
N ASN A 50 9.48 -18.02 -8.71
CA ASN A 50 9.90 -19.38 -8.37
C ASN A 50 10.41 -19.42 -6.92
N GLY A 51 9.84 -20.33 -6.11
CA GLY A 51 10.19 -20.49 -4.70
C GLY A 51 9.78 -19.29 -3.84
N ASN A 52 10.43 -19.13 -2.70
CA ASN A 52 10.14 -18.08 -1.72
C ASN A 52 10.75 -16.73 -2.15
N LYS A 53 10.19 -16.12 -3.19
CA LYS A 53 10.64 -14.84 -3.75
C LYS A 53 9.47 -13.94 -4.09
N ASP A 54 9.66 -12.64 -3.91
CA ASP A 54 8.69 -11.63 -4.31
C ASP A 54 8.56 -11.60 -5.85
N LEU A 55 7.37 -11.27 -6.35
CA LEU A 55 7.15 -10.87 -7.75
C LEU A 55 7.10 -9.34 -7.81
N THR A 56 8.04 -8.75 -8.54
CA THR A 56 8.11 -7.30 -8.74
C THR A 56 7.79 -6.93 -10.18
N LEU A 57 6.82 -6.02 -10.37
CA LEU A 57 6.54 -5.34 -11.64
C LEU A 57 6.97 -3.88 -11.46
N GLN A 58 7.89 -3.40 -12.31
CA GLN A 58 8.42 -2.04 -12.18
C GLN A 58 8.72 -1.41 -13.53
N THR A 59 8.79 -0.09 -13.56
CA THR A 59 9.19 0.69 -14.73
C THR A 59 10.63 1.16 -14.59
N GLY A 60 11.45 1.01 -15.64
CA GLY A 60 12.80 1.59 -15.74
C GLY A 60 13.76 1.21 -14.62
N ALA A 61 14.96 1.80 -14.64
CA ALA A 61 16.04 1.52 -13.70
C ALA A 61 16.29 2.64 -12.67
N THR A 62 15.86 3.87 -12.93
CA THR A 62 16.19 5.06 -12.10
C THR A 62 14.99 5.79 -11.52
N ASN A 63 13.85 5.76 -12.18
CA ASN A 63 12.62 6.44 -11.72
C ASN A 63 11.48 5.41 -11.69
N THR A 64 11.53 4.52 -10.71
CA THR A 64 10.70 3.33 -10.67
C THR A 64 9.50 3.47 -9.75
N GLY A 65 8.28 3.48 -10.32
CA GLY A 65 7.12 2.99 -9.60
C GLY A 65 7.07 1.47 -9.68
N SER A 66 6.53 0.81 -8.68
CA SER A 66 6.48 -0.66 -8.63
C SER A 66 5.19 -1.18 -8.02
N ILE A 67 4.82 -2.40 -8.43
CA ILE A 67 3.89 -3.28 -7.72
C ILE A 67 4.69 -4.50 -7.29
N ILE A 68 4.72 -4.78 -6.00
CA ILE A 68 5.44 -5.93 -5.44
C ILE A 68 4.45 -6.83 -4.74
N ILE A 69 4.33 -8.07 -5.20
CA ILE A 69 3.58 -9.13 -4.53
C ILE A 69 4.59 -9.91 -3.69
N ARG A 70 4.51 -9.78 -2.38
CA ARG A 70 5.48 -10.39 -1.46
C ARG A 70 5.14 -11.84 -1.19
N ASP A 71 6.18 -12.67 -1.19
CA ASP A 71 6.07 -14.06 -0.75
C ASP A 71 6.02 -14.16 0.78
N GLY A 72 5.28 -15.15 1.29
CA GLY A 72 5.16 -15.46 2.72
C GLY A 72 3.75 -15.28 3.27
N SER A 73 3.55 -15.77 4.51
CA SER A 73 2.26 -15.69 5.19
C SER A 73 1.96 -14.25 5.64
N ASN A 74 0.77 -13.75 5.30
CA ASN A 74 0.28 -12.41 5.71
C ASN A 74 1.11 -11.23 5.17
N ASN A 75 1.79 -11.39 4.04
CA ASN A 75 2.53 -10.32 3.38
C ASN A 75 1.63 -9.45 2.49
N ASN A 76 2.06 -8.21 2.30
CA ASN A 76 1.31 -7.20 1.57
C ASN A 76 1.52 -7.32 0.05
N ILE A 77 0.60 -6.70 -0.70
CA ILE A 77 0.87 -6.22 -2.05
C ILE A 77 1.22 -4.74 -1.91
N ASP A 78 2.45 -4.37 -2.23
CA ASP A 78 2.92 -3.00 -2.16
C ASP A 78 2.74 -2.32 -3.52
N ILE A 79 2.06 -1.18 -3.55
CA ILE A 79 1.95 -0.33 -4.73
C ILE A 79 2.67 0.97 -4.40
N ALA A 80 3.84 1.18 -4.98
CA ALA A 80 4.72 2.31 -4.70
C ALA A 80 4.94 3.17 -5.95
N PRO A 81 4.17 4.27 -6.13
CA PRO A 81 4.44 5.26 -7.15
C PRO A 81 5.80 5.94 -6.90
N HIS A 82 6.46 6.36 -7.97
CA HIS A 82 7.72 7.10 -7.86
C HIS A 82 7.50 8.57 -7.47
N GLY A 83 8.34 9.09 -6.58
CA GLY A 83 8.40 10.51 -6.20
C GLY A 83 7.08 11.00 -5.59
N THR A 84 6.47 12.03 -6.18
CA THR A 84 5.18 12.59 -5.74
C THR A 84 3.98 11.96 -6.45
N GLY A 85 4.20 10.88 -7.20
CA GLY A 85 3.12 10.13 -7.86
C GLY A 85 2.10 9.60 -6.85
N LYS A 86 0.92 9.25 -7.35
CA LYS A 86 -0.19 8.72 -6.55
C LYS A 86 -0.70 7.43 -7.19
N VAL A 87 -1.38 6.61 -6.38
CA VAL A 87 -2.24 5.54 -6.91
C VAL A 87 -3.54 6.22 -7.33
N ASP A 88 -3.76 6.33 -8.64
CA ASP A 88 -4.95 6.94 -9.22
C ASP A 88 -5.95 5.83 -9.59
N MET A 89 -7.13 5.88 -8.99
CA MET A 89 -8.22 4.94 -9.25
C MET A 89 -9.12 5.40 -10.40
N ASN A 90 -8.76 6.49 -11.10
CA ASN A 90 -9.49 7.03 -12.25
C ASN A 90 -11.00 7.18 -11.98
N ASP A 91 -11.32 7.86 -10.89
CA ASP A 91 -12.70 8.11 -10.40
C ASP A 91 -13.51 6.85 -10.07
N SER A 92 -12.88 5.66 -10.07
CA SER A 92 -13.55 4.41 -9.69
C SER A 92 -13.51 4.21 -8.18
N PRO A 93 -14.64 3.80 -7.55
CA PRO A 93 -14.66 3.57 -6.11
C PRO A 93 -13.81 2.34 -5.74
N LEU A 94 -13.07 2.44 -4.64
CA LEU A 94 -12.39 1.31 -4.01
C LEU A 94 -13.37 0.60 -3.10
N THR A 95 -13.76 -0.64 -3.42
CA THR A 95 -14.66 -1.46 -2.59
C THR A 95 -13.86 -2.42 -1.72
N GLY A 96 -14.43 -2.80 -0.56
CA GLY A 96 -13.76 -3.69 0.39
C GLY A 96 -12.63 -3.01 1.17
N TYR A 97 -12.53 -1.68 1.11
CA TYR A 97 -11.56 -0.93 1.89
C TYR A 97 -11.94 -0.94 3.38
N GLY A 98 -11.03 -1.42 4.23
CA GLY A 98 -11.09 -1.33 5.69
C GLY A 98 -10.00 -0.38 6.19
N ALA A 99 -10.35 0.57 7.06
CA ALA A 99 -9.32 1.35 7.75
C ALA A 99 -8.58 0.46 8.74
N ASP A 100 -7.28 0.70 8.92
CA ASP A 100 -6.51 0.08 9.99
C ASP A 100 -7.07 0.52 11.35
N LEU A 101 -7.35 -0.45 12.22
CA LEU A 101 -7.92 -0.23 13.54
C LEU A 101 -6.83 -0.35 14.60
N GLN A 102 -6.50 0.76 15.25
CA GLN A 102 -5.51 0.80 16.33
C GLN A 102 -6.21 1.02 17.67
N THR A 103 -5.85 0.23 18.68
CA THR A 103 -6.35 0.42 20.05
C THR A 103 -5.31 1.16 20.89
N GLU A 104 -5.71 2.31 21.40
CA GLU A 104 -4.93 3.08 22.38
C GLU A 104 -5.53 2.87 23.77
N SER A 105 -4.83 2.11 24.61
CA SER A 105 -5.23 1.84 25.99
C SER A 105 -4.56 2.74 27.02
N GLY A 106 -3.56 3.51 26.61
CA GLY A 106 -2.86 4.48 27.44
C GLY A 106 -3.62 5.78 27.63
N THR A 107 -3.00 6.71 28.33
CA THR A 107 -3.56 8.04 28.59
C THR A 107 -2.98 9.14 27.68
N SER A 108 -2.05 8.77 26.77
CA SER A 108 -1.44 9.71 25.85
C SER A 108 -0.95 9.01 24.58
N LYS A 109 -1.16 9.65 23.41
CA LYS A 109 -0.61 9.25 22.11
C LYS A 109 -0.23 10.50 21.34
N THR A 110 0.93 10.49 20.70
CA THR A 110 1.30 11.50 19.71
C THR A 110 1.04 10.91 18.32
N LEU A 111 0.31 11.64 17.49
CA LEU A 111 0.05 11.23 16.11
C LEU A 111 1.33 11.26 15.28
N ALA A 112 1.47 10.29 14.39
CA ALA A 112 2.57 10.14 13.46
C ALA A 112 2.04 9.94 12.02
N ALA A 113 2.90 10.08 11.02
CA ALA A 113 2.54 9.84 9.63
C ALA A 113 1.94 8.43 9.38
N SER A 114 2.35 7.44 10.18
CA SER A 114 1.81 6.07 10.12
C SER A 114 0.36 5.94 10.60
N ASP A 115 -0.18 6.94 11.29
CA ASP A 115 -1.58 6.94 11.71
C ASP A 115 -2.51 7.48 10.60
N ASN A 116 -1.98 7.82 9.42
CA ASN A 116 -2.79 8.30 8.30
C ASN A 116 -3.78 7.23 7.81
N GLY A 117 -5.04 7.60 7.66
CA GLY A 117 -6.11 6.70 7.22
C GLY A 117 -6.56 5.69 8.27
N THR A 118 -6.11 5.79 9.53
CA THR A 118 -6.43 4.84 10.60
C THR A 118 -7.64 5.26 11.44
N ILE A 119 -8.20 4.30 12.17
CA ILE A 119 -9.18 4.52 13.24
C ILE A 119 -8.52 4.20 14.57
N ILE A 120 -8.34 5.21 15.42
CA ILE A 120 -7.75 5.07 16.75
C ILE A 120 -8.87 4.93 17.79
N VAL A 121 -8.95 3.77 18.42
CA VAL A 121 -9.94 3.47 19.46
C VAL A 121 -9.30 3.69 20.83
N CYS A 122 -9.64 4.79 21.49
CA CYS A 122 -9.17 5.09 22.85
C CYS A 122 -10.03 4.34 23.88
N SER A 123 -9.48 3.30 24.47
CA SER A 123 -10.18 2.39 25.38
C SER A 123 -9.94 2.67 26.87
N SER A 124 -9.12 3.66 27.20
CA SER A 124 -8.79 4.02 28.59
C SER A 124 -10.01 4.55 29.36
N ASN A 125 -10.11 4.18 30.63
CA ASN A 125 -11.09 4.75 31.57
C ASN A 125 -10.60 6.06 32.23
N SER A 126 -9.33 6.40 32.05
CA SER A 126 -8.74 7.69 32.44
C SER A 126 -8.68 8.62 31.23
N ALA A 127 -8.65 9.92 31.47
CA ALA A 127 -8.54 10.93 30.42
C ALA A 127 -7.36 10.65 29.49
N VAL A 128 -7.59 10.76 28.17
CA VAL A 128 -6.59 10.50 27.11
C VAL A 128 -6.26 11.81 26.41
N THR A 129 -4.97 12.08 26.24
CA THR A 129 -4.49 13.21 25.43
C THR A 129 -3.90 12.71 24.14
N ILE A 130 -4.46 13.13 23.01
CA ILE A 130 -3.90 12.91 21.69
C ILE A 130 -3.15 14.18 21.27
N THR A 131 -1.84 14.09 21.10
CA THR A 131 -1.00 15.20 20.65
C THR A 131 -0.92 15.23 19.13
N VAL A 132 -1.23 16.39 18.55
CA VAL A 132 -1.16 16.65 17.10
C VAL A 132 0.10 17.46 16.83
N PRO A 133 1.16 16.87 16.24
CA PRO A 133 2.40 17.59 15.93
C PRO A 133 2.31 18.33 14.58
N ALA A 134 3.17 19.33 14.40
CA ALA A 134 3.31 20.07 13.14
C ALA A 134 3.91 19.23 11.99
N SER A 135 4.47 18.06 12.29
CA SER A 135 5.18 17.21 11.32
C SER A 135 4.28 16.24 10.53
N LEU A 136 2.96 16.32 10.71
CA LEU A 136 2.05 15.48 9.95
C LEU A 136 2.08 15.86 8.46
N PRO A 137 2.01 14.88 7.53
CA PRO A 137 2.01 15.18 6.11
C PRO A 137 0.71 15.89 5.68
N ALA A 138 0.81 16.71 4.63
CA ALA A 138 -0.37 17.32 4.02
C ALA A 138 -1.33 16.22 3.50
N GLY A 139 -2.63 16.36 3.79
CA GLY A 139 -3.66 15.36 3.50
C GLY A 139 -3.77 14.24 4.53
N PHE A 140 -3.00 14.33 5.63
CA PHE A 140 -3.19 13.40 6.76
C PHE A 140 -4.62 13.47 7.28
N ASN A 141 -5.18 12.30 7.55
CA ASN A 141 -6.47 12.19 8.22
C ASN A 141 -6.49 10.94 9.12
N CYS A 142 -7.09 11.04 10.27
CA CYS A 142 -7.41 9.88 11.10
C CYS A 142 -8.71 10.12 11.86
N MET A 143 -9.38 9.02 12.22
CA MET A 143 -10.56 9.03 13.08
C MET A 143 -10.17 8.60 14.48
N ILE A 144 -10.71 9.26 15.50
CA ILE A 144 -10.46 8.95 16.91
C ILE A 144 -11.81 8.65 17.56
N ILE A 145 -11.93 7.50 18.21
CA ILE A 145 -13.14 7.04 18.88
C ILE A 145 -12.86 6.92 20.38
N GLN A 146 -13.63 7.59 21.21
CA GLN A 146 -13.63 7.35 22.64
C GLN A 146 -14.46 6.10 22.97
N SER A 147 -13.81 4.98 23.20
CA SER A 147 -14.48 3.71 23.57
C SER A 147 -14.57 3.56 25.11
N GLY A 148 -13.53 3.99 25.83
CA GLY A 148 -13.53 3.99 27.29
C GLY A 148 -14.31 5.15 27.90
N SER A 149 -14.44 5.17 29.23
CA SER A 149 -15.09 6.26 29.96
C SER A 149 -14.22 7.52 30.07
N GLY A 150 -12.89 7.39 29.82
CA GLY A 150 -11.95 8.51 29.86
C GLY A 150 -12.13 9.44 28.67
N GLN A 151 -12.37 10.73 28.95
CA GLN A 151 -12.54 11.73 27.89
C GLN A 151 -11.27 11.88 27.06
N VAL A 152 -11.39 11.89 25.74
CA VAL A 152 -10.30 12.15 24.82
C VAL A 152 -10.21 13.64 24.51
N SER A 153 -9.00 14.18 24.56
CA SER A 153 -8.73 15.58 24.22
C SER A 153 -7.58 15.67 23.21
N LEU A 154 -7.67 16.61 22.25
CA LEU A 154 -6.59 16.95 21.35
C LEU A 154 -5.74 18.07 21.95
N SER A 155 -4.43 17.94 21.82
CA SER A 155 -3.45 18.96 22.19
C SER A 155 -2.53 19.26 21.01
N ALA A 156 -2.31 20.53 20.70
CA ALA A 156 -1.38 20.93 19.66
C ALA A 156 0.07 20.89 20.16
N SER A 157 1.00 20.45 19.31
CA SER A 157 2.43 20.58 19.52
C SER A 157 3.06 21.29 18.32
N SER A 158 3.46 22.54 18.52
CA SER A 158 4.03 23.41 17.47
C SER A 158 3.14 23.59 16.23
N THR A 159 1.82 23.48 16.40
CA THR A 159 0.81 23.69 15.37
C THR A 159 -0.43 24.34 15.97
N THR A 160 -1.43 24.66 15.16
CA THR A 160 -2.70 25.23 15.59
C THR A 160 -3.84 24.27 15.28
N LEU A 161 -4.71 24.03 16.27
CA LEU A 161 -5.92 23.25 16.08
C LEU A 161 -7.09 24.19 15.78
N ASN A 162 -7.55 24.19 14.53
CA ASN A 162 -8.76 24.90 14.14
C ASN A 162 -9.97 23.95 14.34
N ASN A 163 -10.87 24.32 15.20
CA ASN A 163 -12.05 23.54 15.52
C ASN A 163 -13.25 24.45 15.82
N ARG A 164 -14.45 23.91 15.66
CA ARG A 164 -15.68 24.64 15.94
C ARG A 164 -16.25 24.35 17.35
N ASN A 165 -16.13 23.08 17.77
CA ASN A 165 -16.87 22.58 18.95
C ASN A 165 -15.95 22.24 20.13
N GLY A 166 -14.68 22.67 20.07
CA GLY A 166 -13.66 22.34 21.06
C GLY A 166 -12.82 21.11 20.69
N THR A 167 -11.82 20.84 21.52
CA THR A 167 -10.81 19.79 21.28
C THR A 167 -11.06 18.51 22.07
N LYS A 168 -12.25 18.37 22.67
CA LYS A 168 -12.60 17.22 23.52
C LYS A 168 -13.76 16.45 22.92
N THR A 169 -13.75 15.14 23.14
CA THR A 169 -14.92 14.29 22.85
C THR A 169 -16.10 14.67 23.75
N ALA A 170 -17.31 14.55 23.21
CA ALA A 170 -18.53 14.84 23.96
C ALA A 170 -18.83 13.80 25.06
N GLY A 171 -18.23 12.62 24.98
CA GLY A 171 -18.40 11.50 25.92
C GLY A 171 -18.06 10.16 25.30
N GLN A 172 -18.32 9.09 26.02
CA GLN A 172 -18.10 7.72 25.53
C GLN A 172 -18.86 7.48 24.20
N HIS A 173 -18.21 6.81 23.28
CA HIS A 173 -18.66 6.54 21.90
C HIS A 173 -18.67 7.76 20.96
N ALA A 174 -18.23 8.93 21.45
CA ALA A 174 -18.03 10.08 20.57
C ALA A 174 -16.85 9.86 19.62
N ILE A 175 -16.97 10.45 18.44
CA ILE A 175 -15.97 10.38 17.36
C ILE A 175 -15.47 11.78 17.06
N MET A 176 -14.19 11.91 16.81
CA MET A 176 -13.58 13.11 16.24
C MET A 176 -12.64 12.73 15.11
N THR A 177 -12.38 13.66 14.20
CA THR A 177 -11.47 13.47 13.07
C THR A 177 -10.40 14.56 13.10
N VAL A 178 -9.16 14.17 12.86
CA VAL A 178 -8.05 15.08 12.62
C VAL A 178 -7.74 15.08 11.14
N VAL A 179 -7.62 16.26 10.55
CA VAL A 179 -7.23 16.49 9.14
C VAL A 179 -6.12 17.53 9.13
N HIS A 180 -5.07 17.29 8.34
CA HIS A 180 -3.94 18.21 8.16
C HIS A 180 -3.73 18.57 6.69
#